data_3eb4eb416d3f0e4a3c6856a692621b27
#
_entry.id   3eb4eb416d3f0e4a3c6856a692621b27
#
_cell.length_a   1.000
_cell.length_b   1.000
_cell.length_c   1.000
_cell.angle_alpha   90.00
_cell.angle_beta   90.00
_cell.angle_gamma   90.00
#
_symmetry.space_group_name_H-M   'P 1'
#
loop_
_entity.id
_entity.type
_entity.pdbx_description
1 polymer ?
#
loop_
_entity_poly.entity_id
_entity_poly.type
_entity_poly.pdbx_seq_one_letter_code
_entity_poly.pdbx_strand_id
1 'polypeptide(L)'
;MENDSFKTQVSAVFDMNGQIHPRWCRFKNVLGEVITVESLTVERENSVDDPIHRAFLCSTYMYNRKRYFCLCYHISFHTWTVEQRISIEEYNYLLSCDRTQFR
;
A
#
# COMPACT_ATOMS: atom_id res chain seq x y z
N MET A 1 -3.54 -22.83 -1.82
CA MET A 1 -3.85 -22.27 -1.91
C MET A 1 -3.89 -21.35 -2.25
N GLU A 2 -4.06 -21.24 -2.61
CA GLU A 2 -4.28 -20.49 -3.01
C GLU A 2 -4.50 -19.55 -3.03
N ASN A 3 -4.63 -19.18 -3.16
CA ASN A 3 -4.88 -18.32 -3.32
C ASN A 3 -5.37 -17.46 -3.50
N ASP A 4 -5.78 -17.34 -2.24
CA ASP A 4 -6.36 -16.50 -2.68
C ASP A 4 -6.01 -15.80 -3.67
N SER A 5 -6.20 -16.00 -4.50
CA SER A 5 -5.57 -15.43 -5.59
C SER A 5 -6.33 -14.32 -6.25
N PHE A 6 -7.10 -13.59 -5.56
CA PHE A 6 -7.61 -12.37 -6.10
C PHE A 6 -6.42 -11.44 -6.31
N LYS A 7 -6.22 -11.05 -7.55
CA LYS A 7 -5.06 -10.24 -7.88
C LYS A 7 -5.33 -8.81 -7.51
N THR A 8 -4.36 -8.21 -6.88
CA THR A 8 -4.42 -6.80 -6.56
C THR A 8 -4.23 -6.00 -7.84
N GLN A 9 -5.13 -5.08 -8.08
CA GLN A 9 -5.04 -4.16 -9.21
C GLN A 9 -4.58 -2.81 -8.70
N VAL A 10 -3.62 -2.22 -9.40
CA VAL A 10 -3.08 -0.92 -9.00
C VAL A 10 -2.94 -0.04 -10.23
N SER A 11 -3.38 1.19 -10.11
CA SER A 11 -3.06 2.21 -11.09
C SER A 11 -1.90 3.03 -10.54
N ALA A 12 -0.81 3.08 -11.28
CA ALA A 12 0.38 3.76 -10.83
C ALA A 12 1.02 4.52 -11.99
N VAL A 13 1.73 5.57 -11.63
CA VAL A 13 2.51 6.34 -12.60
C VAL A 13 3.98 5.98 -12.39
N PHE A 14 4.65 5.62 -13.47
CA PHE A 14 6.10 5.42 -13.47
C PHE A 14 6.69 6.67 -14.10
N ASP A 15 7.44 7.44 -13.33
CA ASP A 15 7.94 8.71 -13.84
C ASP A 15 9.25 8.52 -14.61
N MET A 16 9.79 9.60 -15.13
CA MET A 16 10.99 9.56 -15.97
C MET A 16 12.22 9.09 -15.21
N ASN A 17 12.20 9.20 -13.90
CA ASN A 17 13.33 8.77 -13.07
C ASN A 17 13.16 7.34 -12.57
N GLY A 18 12.13 6.64 -13.03
CA GLY A 18 11.89 5.27 -12.64
C GLY A 18 11.20 5.13 -11.29
N GLN A 19 10.71 6.21 -10.73
CA GLN A 19 9.97 6.14 -9.48
C GLN A 19 8.52 5.77 -9.73
N ILE A 20 7.96 5.04 -8.80
CA ILE A 20 6.61 4.50 -8.92
C ILE A 20 5.69 5.24 -7.98
N HIS A 21 4.56 5.69 -8.51
CA HIS A 21 3.59 6.47 -7.74
C HIS A 21 2.23 5.80 -7.81
N PRO A 22 1.91 4.90 -6.88
CA PRO A 22 0.58 4.29 -6.86
C PRO A 22 -0.48 5.33 -6.52
N ARG A 23 -1.62 5.23 -7.20
CA ARG A 23 -2.70 6.21 -7.06
C ARG A 23 -4.00 5.58 -6.64
N TRP A 24 -4.25 4.36 -7.05
CA TRP A 24 -5.53 3.70 -6.91
C TRP A 24 -5.26 2.21 -6.80
N CYS A 25 -6.06 1.51 -6.01
CA CYS A 25 -5.92 0.07 -5.98
C CYS A 25 -7.24 -0.60 -5.65
N ARG A 26 -7.28 -1.90 -5.94
CA ARG A 26 -8.40 -2.76 -5.62
C ARG A 26 -7.86 -4.12 -5.23
N PHE A 27 -8.33 -4.64 -4.12
CA PHE A 27 -7.86 -5.92 -3.63
C PHE A 27 -8.98 -6.60 -2.84
N LYS A 28 -8.76 -7.87 -2.53
CA LYS A 28 -9.71 -8.63 -1.73
C LYS A 28 -9.16 -8.76 -0.32
N ASN A 29 -9.98 -8.44 0.68
CA ASN A 29 -9.54 -8.55 2.06
C ASN A 29 -9.66 -10.00 2.54
N VAL A 30 -9.33 -10.22 3.82
CA VAL A 30 -9.31 -11.57 4.37
C VAL A 30 -10.71 -12.19 4.43
N LEU A 31 -11.73 -11.37 4.43
CA LEU A 31 -13.11 -11.85 4.44
C LEU A 31 -13.65 -12.13 3.05
N GLY A 32 -12.84 -11.92 2.01
CA GLY A 32 -13.25 -12.13 0.65
C GLY A 32 -13.98 -10.97 0.01
N GLU A 33 -14.04 -9.84 0.69
CA GLU A 33 -14.71 -8.65 0.17
C GLU A 33 -13.75 -7.87 -0.71
N VAL A 34 -14.27 -7.35 -1.82
CA VAL A 34 -13.47 -6.52 -2.72
C VAL A 34 -13.43 -5.10 -2.16
N ILE A 35 -12.23 -4.63 -1.90
CA ILE A 35 -11.99 -3.29 -1.39
C ILE A 35 -11.42 -2.45 -2.51
N THR A 36 -12.06 -1.33 -2.80
CA THR A 36 -11.56 -0.37 -3.78
C THR A 36 -11.10 0.88 -3.07
N VAL A 37 -9.84 1.23 -3.28
CA VAL A 37 -9.26 2.45 -2.72
C VAL A 37 -9.12 3.43 -3.87
N GLU A 38 -10.02 4.40 -3.94
CA GLU A 38 -10.10 5.30 -5.07
C GLU A 38 -9.04 6.39 -5.04
N SER A 39 -8.55 6.69 -3.86
CA SER A 39 -7.50 7.68 -3.72
C SER A 39 -6.63 7.28 -2.54
N LEU A 40 -5.39 7.03 -2.82
CA LEU A 40 -4.46 6.65 -1.78
C LEU A 40 -3.31 7.65 -1.72
N THR A 41 -2.70 7.73 -0.56
CA THR A 41 -1.52 8.55 -0.33
C THR A 41 -0.38 7.62 0.03
N VAL A 42 0.77 7.83 -0.59
CA VAL A 42 1.98 7.09 -0.22
C VAL A 42 2.63 7.85 0.93
N GLU A 43 2.66 7.21 2.08
CA GLU A 43 3.28 7.81 3.27
C GLU A 43 4.79 7.64 3.23
N ARG A 44 5.24 6.47 2.77
CA ARG A 44 6.65 6.17 2.76
C ARG A 44 6.91 5.01 1.83
N GLU A 45 8.05 5.02 1.18
CA GLU A 45 8.52 3.89 0.40
C GLU A 45 9.57 3.14 1.20
N ASN A 46 9.36 1.84 1.37
CA ASN A 46 10.24 0.95 2.12
C ASN A 46 10.83 -0.08 1.20
N SER A 47 11.71 0.35 0.30
CA SER A 47 12.26 -0.54 -0.71
C SER A 47 13.75 -0.70 -0.57
N VAL A 48 14.28 -0.32 0.55
CA VAL A 48 15.73 -0.29 0.73
C VAL A 48 16.28 -1.70 0.67
N ASP A 49 17.32 -1.87 -0.09
CA ASP A 49 18.10 -3.11 -0.16
C ASP A 49 17.36 -4.29 -0.75
N ASP A 50 16.23 -4.06 -1.40
CA ASP A 50 15.50 -5.16 -2.03
C ASP A 50 15.43 -4.90 -3.54
N PRO A 51 16.24 -5.62 -4.35
CA PRO A 51 16.27 -5.37 -5.78
C PRO A 51 15.07 -5.90 -6.54
N ILE A 52 14.22 -6.71 -5.91
CA ILE A 52 13.10 -7.33 -6.62
C ILE A 52 11.75 -6.87 -6.13
N HIS A 53 11.70 -6.10 -5.06
CA HIS A 53 10.42 -5.60 -4.52
C HIS A 53 10.51 -4.12 -4.25
N ARG A 54 9.39 -3.43 -4.44
CA ARG A 54 9.22 -2.04 -4.03
C ARG A 54 8.01 -1.98 -3.14
N ALA A 55 8.20 -1.59 -1.91
CA ALA A 55 7.12 -1.58 -0.91
C ALA A 55 6.73 -0.15 -0.58
N PHE A 56 5.43 0.10 -0.52
CA PHE A 56 4.88 1.42 -0.27
C PHE A 56 3.90 1.34 0.89
N LEU A 57 4.18 2.13 1.91
CA LEU A 57 3.23 2.31 3.01
C LEU A 57 2.24 3.36 2.57
N CYS A 58 0.98 2.99 2.52
CA CYS A 58 -0.06 3.83 1.95
C CYS A 58 -1.16 4.08 2.97
N SER A 59 -1.91 5.14 2.74
CA SER A 59 -3.07 5.44 3.57
C SER A 59 -4.24 5.88 2.71
N THR A 60 -5.43 5.73 3.26
CA THR A 60 -6.64 6.22 2.63
C THR A 60 -7.67 6.48 3.72
N TYR A 61 -8.66 7.31 3.40
CA TYR A 61 -9.79 7.51 4.29
C TYR A 61 -10.93 6.61 3.85
N MET A 62 -11.43 5.82 4.79
CA MET A 62 -12.47 4.85 4.51
C MET A 62 -13.31 4.71 5.77
N TYR A 63 -14.63 4.84 5.64
CA TYR A 63 -15.54 4.80 6.77
C TYR A 63 -15.18 5.85 7.82
N ASN A 64 -14.84 7.04 7.39
CA ASN A 64 -14.49 8.18 8.25
C ASN A 64 -13.25 7.95 9.10
N ARG A 65 -12.39 7.03 8.70
CA ARG A 65 -11.15 6.74 9.41
C ARG A 65 -10.01 6.66 8.43
N LYS A 66 -8.84 7.09 8.88
CA LYS A 66 -7.63 6.92 8.12
C LYS A 66 -7.13 5.49 8.34
N ARG A 67 -6.91 4.78 7.26
CA ARG A 67 -6.48 3.40 7.29
C ARG A 67 -5.20 3.24 6.54
N TYR A 68 -4.36 2.31 7.01
CA TYR A 68 -3.03 2.11 6.48
C TYR A 68 -2.90 0.70 5.93
N PHE A 69 -2.13 0.58 4.88
CA PHE A 69 -1.85 -0.71 4.27
C PHE A 69 -0.56 -0.60 3.47
N CYS A 70 0.03 -1.75 3.16
CA CYS A 70 1.24 -1.79 2.37
C CYS A 70 0.95 -2.36 1.00
N LEU A 71 1.43 -1.66 -0.03
CA LEU A 71 1.43 -2.18 -1.40
C LEU A 71 2.85 -2.62 -1.73
N CYS A 72 2.96 -3.79 -2.32
CA CYS A 72 4.25 -4.30 -2.73
C CYS A 72 4.22 -4.60 -4.22
N TYR A 73 5.16 -4.00 -4.95
CA TYR A 73 5.33 -4.25 -6.37
C TYR A 73 6.45 -5.26 -6.56
N HIS A 74 6.14 -6.35 -7.25
CA HIS A 74 7.10 -7.42 -7.53
C HIS A 74 7.66 -7.19 -8.93
N ILE A 75 8.89 -6.69 -8.99
CA ILE A 75 9.46 -6.20 -10.24
C ILE A 75 9.55 -7.30 -11.28
N SER A 76 10.01 -8.48 -10.87
CA SER A 76 10.22 -9.58 -11.82
C SER A 76 8.92 -10.07 -12.45
N PHE A 77 7.84 -10.02 -11.70
CA PHE A 77 6.56 -10.55 -12.18
C PHE A 77 5.61 -9.47 -12.65
N HIS A 78 5.97 -8.20 -12.44
CA HIS A 78 5.09 -7.07 -12.79
C HIS A 78 3.73 -7.18 -12.13
N THR A 79 3.72 -7.60 -10.86
CA THR A 79 2.49 -7.79 -10.12
C THR A 79 2.54 -7.03 -8.81
N TRP A 80 1.35 -6.79 -8.25
CA TRP A 80 1.19 -6.09 -6.99
C TRP A 80 0.53 -7.01 -5.99
N THR A 81 0.91 -6.87 -4.73
CA THR A 81 0.22 -7.52 -3.63
C THR A 81 -0.04 -6.50 -2.53
N VAL A 82 -1.06 -6.78 -1.72
CA VAL A 82 -1.37 -5.95 -0.57
C VAL A 82 -1.01 -6.72 0.68
N GLU A 83 -0.23 -6.09 1.52
CA GLU A 83 0.05 -6.61 2.85
C GLU A 83 -0.57 -5.66 3.85
N GLN A 84 -1.38 -6.21 4.72
CA GLN A 84 -2.06 -5.40 5.71
C GLN A 84 -1.26 -5.28 6.99
N ARG A 85 -0.22 -6.08 7.13
CA ARG A 85 0.63 -6.02 8.31
C ARG A 85 1.60 -4.87 8.21
N ILE A 86 1.70 -4.12 9.26
CA ILE A 86 2.71 -3.10 9.38
C ILE A 86 3.54 -3.40 10.62
N SER A 87 4.80 -3.04 10.57
CA SER A 87 5.68 -3.23 11.71
C SER A 87 5.25 -2.30 12.85
N ILE A 88 5.69 -2.63 14.06
CA ILE A 88 5.41 -1.79 15.22
C ILE A 88 6.02 -0.41 15.02
N GLU A 89 7.21 -0.37 14.44
CA GLU A 89 7.87 0.91 14.18
C GLU A 89 7.07 1.77 13.23
N GLU A 90 6.57 1.16 12.15
CA GLU A 90 5.75 1.89 11.19
C GLU A 90 4.46 2.35 11.82
N TYR A 91 3.85 1.50 12.63
CA TYR A 91 2.62 1.86 13.31
C TYR A 91 2.84 3.06 14.22
N ASN A 92 3.92 3.05 14.99
CA ASN A 92 4.23 4.17 15.87
C ASN A 92 4.51 5.44 15.09
N TYR A 93 5.20 5.32 13.97
CA TYR A 93 5.45 6.46 13.10
C TYR A 93 4.13 7.06 12.62
N LEU A 94 3.20 6.22 12.19
CA LEU A 94 1.92 6.68 11.68
C LEU A 94 1.08 7.33 12.76
N LEU A 95 1.08 6.77 13.95
CA LEU A 95 0.38 7.38 15.07
C LEU A 95 0.93 8.75 15.37
N SER A 96 2.23 8.90 15.30
CA SER A 96 2.87 10.18 15.55
C SER A 96 2.44 11.21 14.51
N CYS A 97 2.38 10.81 13.24
CA CYS A 97 1.93 11.69 12.17
C CYS A 97 0.48 12.08 12.35
N ASP A 98 -0.37 11.13 12.71
CA ASP A 98 -1.78 11.41 12.89
C ASP A 98 -2.01 12.38 14.04
N ARG A 99 -1.27 12.22 15.12
CA ARG A 99 -1.37 13.17 16.23
C ARG A 99 -1.03 14.57 15.78
N THR A 100 -0.02 14.68 14.95
CA THR A 100 0.39 15.99 14.44
C THR A 100 -0.71 16.62 13.61
N GLN A 101 -1.43 15.81 12.86
CA GLN A 101 -2.50 16.31 12.01
C GLN A 101 -3.70 16.81 12.80
N PHE A 102 -3.90 16.32 14.00
CA PHE A 102 -5.05 16.72 14.80
C PHE A 102 -4.80 17.95 15.63
N ARG A 103 -3.69 18.58 15.46
CA ARG A 103 -3.41 19.81 16.21
C ARG A 103 -3.85 21.08 15.51
#